data_aba5125bd134c524a387d58b0538b5a5
#
_entry.id   aba5125bd134c524a387d58b0538b5a5
#
_cell.length_a   1.000
_cell.length_b   1.000
_cell.length_c   1.000
_cell.angle_alpha   90.00
_cell.angle_beta   90.00
_cell.angle_gamma   90.00
#
_symmetry.space_group_name_H-M   'P 1'
#
loop_
_entity.id
_entity.type
_entity.pdbx_description
1 polymer ?
#
loop_
_entity_poly.entity_id
_entity_poly.type
_entity_poly.pdbx_seq_one_letter_code
_entity_poly.pdbx_strand_id
1 'polypeptide(L)'
;MKRLVIGDIHGHWDGFKKIYDLENPDEVIMLGDYFDNYHGSDDSIYECYQNILDLRGEHLALKKGDFKMLIGNHDFQYNHWFEKCSGYRSSMAVKNALILNDYSQHLQFVYVDEVNNTIYSHAGVTNTWLKENLGDRYDKDSYLFINEMNHLFFEFTYKGSGDMYGNTIYASPIWCRPCSLNEDSLTNKDGEKMVQIVGHTHNQTPICYDFNGHEMPTQDNDGIKLVNEHFEDVKIYVMDTMPNYYMAEELDENRKLVKREIKSLFNGE
;
A
#
# COMPACT_ATOMS: atom_id res chain seq x y z
N MET A 1 -11.45 15.54 8.55
CA MET A 1 -10.05 15.34 8.15
C MET A 1 -10.04 14.50 6.88
N LYS A 2 -9.21 14.86 5.92
CA LYS A 2 -9.12 14.16 4.63
C LYS A 2 -7.82 13.35 4.56
N ARG A 3 -7.92 12.07 4.24
CA ARG A 3 -6.78 11.18 3.99
C ARG A 3 -6.73 10.81 2.51
N LEU A 4 -5.55 10.90 1.94
CA LEU A 4 -5.25 10.47 0.58
C LEU A 4 -4.49 9.14 0.62
N VAL A 5 -4.97 8.13 -0.14
CA VAL A 5 -4.27 6.87 -0.32
C VAL A 5 -3.87 6.72 -1.79
N ILE A 6 -2.60 6.45 -2.02
CA ILE A 6 -2.00 6.31 -3.36
C ILE A 6 -1.41 4.92 -3.51
N GLY A 7 -1.72 4.26 -4.62
CA GLY A 7 -1.09 3.01 -5.04
C GLY A 7 0.36 3.19 -5.50
N ASP A 8 0.81 2.30 -6.35
CA ASP A 8 2.17 2.23 -6.86
C ASP A 8 2.53 3.49 -7.67
N ILE A 9 3.70 4.05 -7.42
CA ILE A 9 4.12 5.33 -8.03
C ILE A 9 4.99 5.11 -9.27
N HIS A 10 5.95 4.20 -9.20
CA HIS A 10 6.85 3.88 -10.32
C HIS A 10 7.41 5.11 -11.05
N GLY A 11 7.88 6.10 -10.30
CA GLY A 11 8.48 7.31 -10.86
C GLY A 11 7.49 8.32 -11.46
N HIS A 12 6.17 8.17 -11.27
CA HIS A 12 5.14 9.08 -11.81
C HIS A 12 4.85 10.27 -10.88
N TRP A 13 5.86 11.08 -10.63
CA TRP A 13 5.76 12.26 -9.75
C TRP A 13 4.63 13.23 -10.12
N ASP A 14 4.52 13.60 -11.39
CA ASP A 14 3.59 14.64 -11.85
C ASP A 14 2.13 14.24 -11.58
N GLY A 15 1.81 12.97 -11.81
CA GLY A 15 0.47 12.43 -11.52
C GLY A 15 0.15 12.49 -10.02
N PHE A 16 1.07 12.01 -9.18
CA PHE A 16 0.91 12.09 -7.74
C PHE A 16 0.80 13.54 -7.24
N LYS A 17 1.69 14.41 -7.70
CA LYS A 17 1.67 15.82 -7.28
C LYS A 17 0.36 16.51 -7.67
N LYS A 18 -0.18 16.25 -8.86
CA LYS A 18 -1.47 16.78 -9.29
C LYS A 18 -2.60 16.31 -8.37
N ILE A 19 -2.62 15.02 -8.00
CA ILE A 19 -3.61 14.46 -7.06
C ILE A 19 -3.48 15.11 -5.69
N TYR A 20 -2.25 15.23 -5.16
CA TYR A 20 -1.99 15.83 -3.86
C TYR A 20 -2.48 17.29 -3.80
N ASP A 21 -2.20 18.08 -4.84
CA ASP A 21 -2.64 19.47 -4.91
C ASP A 21 -4.17 19.61 -5.04
N LEU A 22 -4.79 18.71 -5.83
CA LEU A 22 -6.25 18.68 -6.02
C LEU A 22 -6.96 18.34 -4.71
N GLU A 23 -6.49 17.31 -4.00
CA GLU A 23 -7.14 16.83 -2.79
C GLU A 23 -6.76 17.65 -1.55
N ASN A 24 -5.61 18.30 -1.54
CA ASN A 24 -5.05 19.03 -0.39
C ASN A 24 -5.25 18.25 0.93
N PRO A 25 -4.69 17.03 1.05
CA PRO A 25 -5.00 16.14 2.14
C PRO A 25 -4.42 16.59 3.48
N ASP A 26 -5.07 16.19 4.57
CA ASP A 26 -4.54 16.29 5.92
C ASP A 26 -3.58 15.14 6.24
N GLU A 27 -3.82 13.95 5.68
CA GLU A 27 -2.98 12.76 5.81
C GLU A 27 -2.73 12.11 4.46
N VAL A 28 -1.55 11.46 4.32
CA VAL A 28 -1.18 10.70 3.12
C VAL A 28 -0.72 9.30 3.52
N ILE A 29 -1.17 8.29 2.76
CA ILE A 29 -0.65 6.93 2.81
C ILE A 29 -0.26 6.53 1.39
N MET A 30 1.02 6.23 1.20
CA MET A 30 1.55 5.71 -0.07
C MET A 30 1.82 4.22 0.10
N LEU A 31 1.31 3.40 -0.82
CA LEU A 31 1.35 1.94 -0.70
C LEU A 31 2.66 1.30 -1.18
N GLY A 32 3.63 2.10 -1.64
CA GLY A 32 4.96 1.60 -2.04
C GLY A 32 5.24 1.72 -3.53
N ASP A 33 6.28 0.99 -3.97
CA ASP A 33 6.79 0.94 -5.33
C ASP A 33 7.12 2.32 -5.91
N TYR A 34 8.09 2.98 -5.26
CA TYR A 34 8.59 4.30 -5.69
C TYR A 34 9.55 4.18 -6.87
N PHE A 35 10.29 3.05 -6.91
CA PHE A 35 11.33 2.78 -7.90
C PHE A 35 10.79 1.97 -9.10
N ASP A 36 11.65 1.76 -10.10
CA ASP A 36 11.44 0.87 -11.25
C ASP A 36 10.35 1.30 -12.23
N ASN A 37 10.51 2.47 -12.80
CA ASN A 37 9.73 2.87 -13.97
C ASN A 37 10.33 2.26 -15.26
N TYR A 38 9.59 1.41 -15.97
CA TYR A 38 10.05 0.74 -17.19
C TYR A 38 10.43 1.71 -18.33
N HIS A 39 9.88 2.92 -18.35
CA HIS A 39 10.09 3.92 -19.39
C HIS A 39 10.90 5.13 -18.92
N GLY A 40 11.08 5.30 -17.62
CA GLY A 40 11.84 6.40 -17.03
C GLY A 40 13.35 6.19 -17.06
N SER A 41 14.13 7.27 -17.05
CA SER A 41 15.56 7.22 -16.80
C SER A 41 15.83 6.98 -15.30
N ASP A 42 17.05 6.52 -14.98
CA ASP A 42 17.49 6.37 -13.58
C ASP A 42 17.40 7.70 -12.82
N ASP A 43 17.72 8.80 -13.47
CA ASP A 43 17.65 10.13 -12.86
C ASP A 43 16.19 10.55 -12.57
N SER A 44 15.26 10.33 -13.50
CA SER A 44 13.85 10.69 -13.30
C SER A 44 13.19 9.89 -12.19
N ILE A 45 13.55 8.62 -12.03
CA ILE A 45 13.07 7.77 -10.94
C ILE A 45 13.60 8.29 -9.60
N TYR A 46 14.88 8.63 -9.56
CA TYR A 46 15.50 9.19 -8.37
C TYR A 46 14.90 10.54 -7.98
N GLU A 47 14.74 11.45 -8.95
CA GLU A 47 14.10 12.76 -8.74
C GLU A 47 12.68 12.62 -8.20
N CYS A 48 11.91 11.66 -8.73
CA CYS A 48 10.57 11.37 -8.21
C CYS A 48 10.60 11.05 -6.71
N TYR A 49 11.48 10.14 -6.30
CA TYR A 49 11.60 9.75 -4.89
C TYR A 49 12.06 10.92 -4.01
N GLN A 50 13.03 11.73 -4.44
CA GLN A 50 13.47 12.92 -3.72
C GLN A 50 12.32 13.93 -3.56
N ASN A 51 11.58 14.19 -4.62
CA ASN A 51 10.44 15.09 -4.60
C ASN A 51 9.34 14.62 -3.63
N ILE A 52 9.13 13.29 -3.50
CA ILE A 52 8.22 12.72 -2.51
C ILE A 52 8.72 13.00 -1.08
N LEU A 53 10.01 12.81 -0.82
CA LEU A 53 10.61 13.08 0.49
C LEU A 53 10.53 14.56 0.86
N ASP A 54 10.79 15.46 -0.09
CA ASP A 54 10.70 16.91 0.10
C ASP A 54 9.25 17.30 0.40
N LEU A 55 8.29 16.81 -0.38
CA LEU A 55 6.87 17.04 -0.15
C LEU A 55 6.42 16.51 1.22
N ARG A 56 6.90 15.33 1.62
CA ARG A 56 6.64 14.78 2.96
C ARG A 56 7.18 15.71 4.04
N GLY A 57 8.40 16.21 3.88
CA GLY A 57 8.99 17.17 4.81
C GLY A 57 8.17 18.44 4.94
N GLU A 58 7.72 19.02 3.83
CA GLU A 58 6.85 20.18 3.79
C GLU A 58 5.49 19.91 4.46
N HIS A 59 4.85 18.77 4.14
CA HIS A 59 3.57 18.36 4.71
C HIS A 59 3.62 18.30 6.24
N LEU A 60 4.64 17.65 6.79
CA LEU A 60 4.84 17.50 8.23
C LEU A 60 5.20 18.85 8.89
N ALA A 61 6.00 19.69 8.23
CA ALA A 61 6.37 21.02 8.73
C ALA A 61 5.15 21.97 8.82
N LEU A 62 4.19 21.83 7.92
CA LEU A 62 2.93 22.57 7.95
C LEU A 62 1.95 22.08 9.03
N LYS A 63 2.36 21.07 9.83
CA LYS A 63 1.55 20.43 10.87
C LYS A 63 0.21 19.91 10.36
N LYS A 64 0.19 19.49 9.12
CA LYS A 64 -0.85 18.59 8.63
C LYS A 64 -0.71 17.26 9.40
N GLY A 65 -1.59 16.30 9.16
CA GLY A 65 -1.48 14.98 9.78
C GLY A 65 -0.27 14.17 9.28
N ASP A 66 -0.34 12.88 9.41
CA ASP A 66 0.74 11.98 9.05
C ASP A 66 0.96 11.87 7.53
N PHE A 67 2.20 11.61 7.15
CA PHE A 67 2.57 11.20 5.80
C PHE A 67 3.31 9.86 5.89
N LYS A 68 2.57 8.77 5.68
CA LYS A 68 3.08 7.40 5.78
C LYS A 68 3.54 6.91 4.42
N MET A 69 4.73 6.32 4.39
CA MET A 69 5.31 5.71 3.21
C MET A 69 5.47 4.21 3.49
N LEU A 70 4.75 3.38 2.75
CA LEU A 70 4.93 1.94 2.83
C LEU A 70 5.97 1.50 1.81
N ILE A 71 6.54 0.33 2.01
CA ILE A 71 7.53 -0.22 1.08
C ILE A 71 6.88 -1.25 0.17
N GLY A 72 7.19 -1.18 -1.12
CA GLY A 72 6.80 -2.17 -2.10
C GLY A 72 7.93 -3.14 -2.47
N ASN A 73 7.63 -4.10 -3.31
CA ASN A 73 8.59 -5.10 -3.75
C ASN A 73 9.65 -4.51 -4.68
N HIS A 74 9.32 -3.50 -5.49
CA HIS A 74 10.28 -2.79 -6.36
C HIS A 74 11.21 -1.87 -5.58
N ASP A 75 10.85 -1.48 -4.36
CA ASP A 75 11.74 -0.78 -3.44
C ASP A 75 12.63 -1.78 -2.70
N PHE A 76 12.01 -2.82 -2.12
CA PHE A 76 12.67 -3.80 -1.28
C PHE A 76 13.74 -4.62 -2.00
N GLN A 77 13.60 -4.87 -3.30
CA GLN A 77 14.58 -5.61 -4.11
C GLN A 77 15.98 -4.97 -4.17
N TYR A 78 16.10 -3.71 -3.82
CA TYR A 78 17.39 -3.02 -3.73
C TYR A 78 18.12 -3.27 -2.40
N ASN A 79 17.51 -3.95 -1.45
CA ASN A 79 18.20 -4.47 -0.29
C ASN A 79 19.06 -5.68 -0.70
N HIS A 80 20.35 -5.68 -0.31
CA HIS A 80 21.38 -6.57 -0.85
C HIS A 80 21.11 -8.09 -0.75
N TRP A 81 20.20 -8.51 0.11
CA TRP A 81 20.00 -9.91 0.46
C TRP A 81 18.79 -10.54 -0.21
N PHE A 82 18.01 -9.80 -0.98
CA PHE A 82 16.74 -10.28 -1.51
C PHE A 82 16.77 -10.61 -2.99
N GLU A 83 15.87 -11.50 -3.40
CA GLU A 83 15.65 -11.83 -4.80
C GLU A 83 15.23 -10.61 -5.60
N LYS A 84 15.63 -10.55 -6.84
CA LYS A 84 15.25 -9.47 -7.75
C LYS A 84 13.92 -9.81 -8.43
N CYS A 85 13.07 -8.81 -8.56
CA CYS A 85 11.87 -8.89 -9.39
C CYS A 85 12.05 -8.18 -10.75
N SER A 86 11.02 -8.16 -11.57
CA SER A 86 11.04 -7.44 -12.84
C SER A 86 11.35 -5.95 -12.63
N GLY A 87 11.97 -5.30 -13.60
CA GLY A 87 12.32 -3.87 -13.52
C GLY A 87 13.58 -3.54 -12.74
N TYR A 88 14.22 -4.49 -12.05
CA TYR A 88 15.46 -4.24 -11.32
C TYR A 88 16.54 -3.64 -12.20
N ARG A 89 17.14 -2.55 -11.75
CA ARG A 89 18.23 -1.84 -12.45
C ARG A 89 19.52 -1.90 -11.64
N SER A 90 20.49 -2.65 -12.15
CA SER A 90 21.81 -2.76 -11.50
C SER A 90 22.55 -1.41 -11.42
N SER A 91 22.29 -0.50 -12.35
CA SER A 91 22.83 0.89 -12.32
C SER A 91 22.36 1.69 -11.11
N MET A 92 21.16 1.41 -10.61
CA MET A 92 20.59 2.08 -9.44
C MET A 92 20.84 1.36 -8.12
N ALA A 93 21.40 0.15 -8.14
CA ALA A 93 21.44 -0.72 -6.97
C ALA A 93 22.11 -0.10 -5.75
N VAL A 94 23.30 0.48 -5.93
CA VAL A 94 24.05 1.11 -4.81
C VAL A 94 23.33 2.36 -4.30
N LYS A 95 22.84 3.20 -5.22
CA LYS A 95 22.16 4.45 -4.89
C LYS A 95 20.87 4.19 -4.13
N ASN A 96 20.03 3.26 -4.61
CA ASN A 96 18.77 2.90 -3.97
C ASN A 96 18.98 2.21 -2.62
N ALA A 97 19.98 1.34 -2.50
CA ALA A 97 20.31 0.71 -1.22
C ALA A 97 20.73 1.75 -0.15
N LEU A 98 21.52 2.75 -0.53
CA LEU A 98 21.90 3.84 0.38
C LEU A 98 20.69 4.67 0.80
N ILE A 99 19.82 5.02 -0.14
CA ILE A 99 18.58 5.75 0.13
C ILE A 99 17.69 4.97 1.08
N LEU A 100 17.46 3.69 0.81
CA LEU A 100 16.63 2.84 1.67
C LEU A 100 17.21 2.74 3.10
N ASN A 101 18.52 2.68 3.24
CA ASN A 101 19.17 2.70 4.56
C ASN A 101 18.99 4.04 5.29
N ASP A 102 19.19 5.15 4.58
CA ASP A 102 19.07 6.50 5.18
C ASP A 102 17.64 6.83 5.59
N TYR A 103 16.65 6.35 4.82
CA TYR A 103 15.23 6.63 5.04
C TYR A 103 14.44 5.44 5.59
N SER A 104 15.09 4.35 5.98
CA SER A 104 14.42 3.17 6.56
C SER A 104 13.51 3.51 7.74
N GLN A 105 13.88 4.52 8.54
CA GLN A 105 13.07 5.05 9.63
C GLN A 105 11.74 5.69 9.19
N HIS A 106 11.58 5.99 7.89
CA HIS A 106 10.36 6.60 7.33
C HIS A 106 9.50 5.61 6.56
N LEU A 107 10.06 4.44 6.24
CA LEU A 107 9.37 3.39 5.50
C LEU A 107 8.80 2.35 6.47
N GLN A 108 7.60 1.90 6.17
CA GLN A 108 6.88 0.89 6.94
C GLN A 108 6.44 -0.25 6.03
N PHE A 109 6.33 -1.46 6.55
CA PHE A 109 5.73 -2.58 5.82
C PHE A 109 4.22 -2.44 5.74
N VAL A 110 3.64 -2.06 6.86
CA VAL A 110 2.20 -2.09 7.06
C VAL A 110 1.82 -0.95 7.99
N TYR A 111 0.65 -0.40 7.77
CA TYR A 111 0.00 0.52 8.69
C TYR A 111 -1.38 -0.04 9.07
N VAL A 112 -1.63 -0.17 10.36
CA VAL A 112 -2.92 -0.60 10.91
C VAL A 112 -3.66 0.61 11.45
N ASP A 113 -4.84 0.87 10.92
CA ASP A 113 -5.82 1.83 11.44
C ASP A 113 -6.87 1.05 12.27
N GLU A 114 -6.61 0.93 13.56
CA GLU A 114 -7.46 0.18 14.48
C GLU A 114 -8.86 0.78 14.61
N VAL A 115 -8.97 2.12 14.55
CA VAL A 115 -10.24 2.83 14.66
C VAL A 115 -11.21 2.41 13.56
N ASN A 116 -10.67 2.14 12.37
CA ASN A 116 -11.45 1.84 11.17
C ASN A 116 -11.33 0.37 10.74
N ASN A 117 -10.76 -0.49 11.57
CA ASN A 117 -10.53 -1.91 11.26
C ASN A 117 -9.92 -2.10 9.86
N THR A 118 -8.97 -1.22 9.51
CA THR A 118 -8.37 -1.16 8.16
C THR A 118 -6.87 -1.34 8.24
N ILE A 119 -6.33 -2.11 7.29
CA ILE A 119 -4.89 -2.31 7.12
C ILE A 119 -4.46 -1.82 5.74
N TYR A 120 -3.37 -1.07 5.70
CA TYR A 120 -2.71 -0.58 4.50
C TYR A 120 -1.37 -1.30 4.39
N SER A 121 -1.11 -1.90 3.25
CA SER A 121 0.16 -2.56 2.95
C SER A 121 0.37 -2.55 1.43
N HIS A 122 1.58 -2.85 1.00
CA HIS A 122 1.81 -2.91 -0.45
C HIS A 122 1.01 -4.02 -1.13
N ALA A 123 1.01 -5.24 -0.56
CA ALA A 123 0.39 -6.40 -1.21
C ALA A 123 -0.68 -7.12 -0.38
N GLY A 124 -0.77 -6.86 0.93
CA GLY A 124 -1.76 -7.45 1.83
C GLY A 124 -1.16 -8.42 2.85
N VAL A 125 -1.89 -8.66 3.92
CA VAL A 125 -1.48 -9.52 5.04
C VAL A 125 -2.49 -10.63 5.25
N THR A 126 -2.01 -11.87 5.34
CA THR A 126 -2.82 -13.05 5.71
C THR A 126 -2.60 -13.40 7.18
N ASN A 127 -3.57 -14.09 7.80
CA ASN A 127 -3.40 -14.64 9.15
C ASN A 127 -2.25 -15.66 9.20
N THR A 128 -2.16 -16.51 8.17
CA THR A 128 -1.13 -17.54 8.08
C THR A 128 0.27 -16.93 8.02
N TRP A 129 0.49 -15.92 7.16
CA TRP A 129 1.79 -15.25 7.11
C TRP A 129 2.16 -14.64 8.46
N LEU A 130 1.21 -13.96 9.11
CA LEU A 130 1.45 -13.35 10.42
C LEU A 130 1.79 -14.41 11.47
N LYS A 131 1.04 -15.52 11.51
CA LYS A 131 1.26 -16.63 12.43
C LYS A 131 2.63 -17.29 12.24
N GLU A 132 3.03 -17.56 11.01
CA GLU A 132 4.34 -18.17 10.69
C GLU A 132 5.50 -17.28 11.14
N ASN A 133 5.37 -15.96 10.99
CA ASN A 133 6.43 -15.02 11.37
C ASN A 133 6.45 -14.69 12.86
N LEU A 134 5.34 -14.76 13.57
CA LEU A 134 5.28 -14.57 15.02
C LEU A 134 5.52 -15.86 15.82
N GLY A 135 5.23 -17.02 15.23
CA GLY A 135 5.37 -18.32 15.89
C GLY A 135 4.60 -18.36 17.22
N ASP A 136 5.28 -18.71 18.30
CA ASP A 136 4.67 -18.81 19.64
C ASP A 136 4.18 -17.47 20.22
N ARG A 137 4.55 -16.34 19.60
CA ARG A 137 4.06 -15.00 19.97
C ARG A 137 2.70 -14.67 19.34
N TYR A 138 2.21 -15.52 18.42
CA TYR A 138 0.94 -15.27 17.74
C TYR A 138 -0.24 -15.47 18.70
N ASP A 139 -1.07 -14.42 18.83
CA ASP A 139 -2.32 -14.42 19.57
C ASP A 139 -3.36 -13.52 18.89
N LYS A 140 -4.50 -13.31 19.55
CA LYS A 140 -5.62 -12.49 19.02
C LYS A 140 -5.29 -11.01 18.80
N ASP A 141 -4.26 -10.49 19.48
CA ASP A 141 -3.82 -9.11 19.37
C ASP A 141 -2.62 -8.97 18.40
N SER A 142 -2.22 -10.06 17.75
CA SER A 142 -1.03 -10.12 16.91
C SER A 142 -1.06 -9.16 15.71
N TYR A 143 -2.25 -8.80 15.20
CA TYR A 143 -2.38 -7.80 14.15
C TYR A 143 -1.83 -6.42 14.59
N LEU A 144 -1.81 -6.10 15.88
CA LEU A 144 -1.22 -4.87 16.42
C LEU A 144 0.32 -4.88 16.33
N PHE A 145 0.92 -6.05 16.49
CA PHE A 145 2.37 -6.21 16.41
C PHE A 145 2.91 -6.01 14.98
N ILE A 146 2.05 -5.99 13.97
CA ILE A 146 2.49 -5.72 12.59
C ILE A 146 3.19 -4.36 12.51
N ASN A 147 2.70 -3.34 13.20
CA ASN A 147 3.35 -2.04 13.26
C ASN A 147 4.72 -2.10 13.96
N GLU A 148 4.88 -2.97 14.95
CA GLU A 148 6.17 -3.22 15.60
C GLU A 148 7.12 -4.02 14.70
N MET A 149 6.59 -4.92 13.87
CA MET A 149 7.37 -5.69 12.89
C MET A 149 8.01 -4.80 11.81
N ASN A 150 7.59 -3.56 11.67
CA ASN A 150 8.26 -2.59 10.80
C ASN A 150 9.76 -2.42 11.15
N HIS A 151 10.16 -2.71 12.37
CA HIS A 151 11.56 -2.73 12.80
C HIS A 151 12.31 -4.00 12.37
N LEU A 152 11.58 -5.09 12.10
CA LEU A 152 12.13 -6.38 11.67
C LEU A 152 12.27 -6.51 10.15
N PHE A 153 12.20 -5.39 9.47
CA PHE A 153 12.22 -5.21 8.03
C PHE A 153 13.24 -6.08 7.25
N PHE A 154 14.34 -6.45 7.88
CA PHE A 154 15.43 -7.20 7.27
C PHE A 154 15.38 -8.72 7.53
N GLU A 155 14.43 -9.21 8.34
CA GLU A 155 14.38 -10.60 8.77
C GLU A 155 13.37 -11.44 7.98
N PHE A 156 12.49 -10.82 7.17
CA PHE A 156 11.46 -11.54 6.44
C PHE A 156 11.93 -12.03 5.08
N THR A 157 11.47 -13.20 4.70
CA THR A 157 11.62 -13.67 3.33
C THR A 157 10.66 -12.93 2.41
N TYR A 158 11.20 -12.37 1.34
CA TYR A 158 10.53 -11.52 0.37
C TYR A 158 9.28 -12.17 -0.25
N LYS A 159 9.39 -13.38 -0.78
CA LYS A 159 8.29 -14.06 -1.47
C LYS A 159 7.46 -14.99 -0.59
N GLY A 160 7.87 -15.21 0.64
CA GLY A 160 7.29 -16.24 1.47
C GLY A 160 7.66 -17.65 0.98
N SER A 161 7.17 -18.68 1.66
CA SER A 161 7.40 -20.06 1.25
C SER A 161 6.34 -20.49 0.22
N GLY A 162 6.77 -21.04 -0.91
CA GLY A 162 5.97 -21.95 -1.72
C GLY A 162 5.47 -21.48 -3.07
N ASP A 163 5.35 -20.18 -3.36
CA ASP A 163 4.93 -19.71 -4.68
C ASP A 163 5.65 -18.41 -5.08
N MET A 164 6.37 -18.48 -6.21
CA MET A 164 7.10 -17.34 -6.76
C MET A 164 6.19 -16.21 -7.27
N TYR A 165 4.89 -16.45 -7.40
CA TYR A 165 3.91 -15.47 -7.89
C TYR A 165 3.09 -14.80 -6.79
N GLY A 166 3.23 -15.25 -5.54
CA GLY A 166 2.48 -14.70 -4.41
C GLY A 166 1.04 -15.23 -4.27
N ASN A 167 0.66 -16.29 -5.00
CA ASN A 167 -0.68 -16.90 -4.91
C ASN A 167 -0.77 -17.92 -3.76
N THR A 168 -0.17 -17.57 -2.62
CA THR A 168 -0.18 -18.42 -1.43
C THR A 168 -0.40 -17.58 -0.20
N ILE A 169 -1.12 -18.14 0.79
CA ILE A 169 -1.38 -17.51 2.07
C ILE A 169 -0.11 -17.28 2.92
N TYR A 170 1.03 -17.82 2.50
CA TYR A 170 2.35 -17.62 3.13
C TYR A 170 3.14 -16.43 2.52
N ALA A 171 2.61 -15.77 1.49
CA ALA A 171 3.29 -14.65 0.85
C ALA A 171 3.37 -13.42 1.75
N SER A 172 4.45 -12.67 1.64
CA SER A 172 4.71 -11.49 2.48
C SER A 172 3.81 -10.31 2.11
N PRO A 173 3.70 -9.29 2.98
CA PRO A 173 2.92 -8.07 2.74
C PRO A 173 3.36 -7.23 1.54
N ILE A 174 4.49 -7.57 0.91
CA ILE A 174 4.99 -6.91 -0.30
C ILE A 174 4.91 -7.81 -1.54
N TRP A 175 4.29 -9.01 -1.44
CA TRP A 175 4.24 -9.98 -2.55
C TRP A 175 2.92 -10.73 -2.67
N CYS A 176 2.04 -10.65 -1.69
CA CYS A 176 0.77 -11.37 -1.64
C CYS A 176 -0.17 -10.97 -2.79
N ARG A 177 -1.00 -11.90 -3.27
CA ARG A 177 -2.00 -11.63 -4.30
C ARG A 177 -3.42 -11.62 -3.72
N PRO A 178 -4.38 -10.93 -4.37
CA PRO A 178 -5.75 -10.83 -3.87
C PRO A 178 -6.44 -12.16 -3.61
N CYS A 179 -6.13 -13.22 -4.39
CA CYS A 179 -6.68 -14.56 -4.16
C CYS A 179 -6.29 -15.10 -2.78
N SER A 180 -5.05 -14.89 -2.34
CA SER A 180 -4.58 -15.32 -1.02
C SER A 180 -5.23 -14.52 0.11
N LEU A 181 -5.48 -13.23 -0.11
CA LEU A 181 -6.21 -12.38 0.85
C LEU A 181 -7.69 -12.79 0.96
N ASN A 182 -8.29 -13.26 -0.13
CA ASN A 182 -9.65 -13.79 -0.10
C ASN A 182 -9.74 -15.12 0.64
N GLU A 183 -8.72 -15.98 0.49
CA GLU A 183 -8.63 -17.28 1.15
C GLU A 183 -8.40 -17.14 2.66
N ASP A 184 -7.43 -16.31 3.06
CA ASP A 184 -7.00 -16.18 4.46
C ASP A 184 -6.83 -14.72 4.89
N SER A 185 -7.96 -14.00 4.95
CA SER A 185 -7.97 -12.58 5.32
C SER A 185 -7.61 -12.38 6.77
N LEU A 186 -6.77 -11.36 7.01
CA LEU A 186 -6.43 -10.96 8.37
C LEU A 186 -7.68 -10.59 9.17
N THR A 187 -7.71 -11.03 10.42
CA THR A 187 -8.77 -10.73 11.38
C THR A 187 -8.25 -9.90 12.55
N ASN A 188 -9.11 -9.05 13.10
CA ASN A 188 -8.84 -8.34 14.34
C ASN A 188 -9.04 -9.23 15.58
N LYS A 189 -8.84 -8.69 16.77
CA LYS A 189 -8.97 -9.41 18.06
C LYS A 189 -10.36 -9.99 18.31
N ASP A 190 -11.39 -9.45 17.68
CA ASP A 190 -12.79 -9.88 17.82
C ASP A 190 -13.16 -10.94 16.77
N GLY A 191 -12.19 -11.34 15.91
CA GLY A 191 -12.38 -12.31 14.83
C GLY A 191 -13.04 -11.72 13.59
N GLU A 192 -13.19 -10.41 13.51
CA GLU A 192 -13.75 -9.73 12.35
C GLU A 192 -12.68 -9.56 11.28
N LYS A 193 -13.03 -9.79 10.01
CA LYS A 193 -12.14 -9.56 8.89
C LYS A 193 -11.82 -8.06 8.77
N MET A 194 -10.54 -7.75 8.65
CA MET A 194 -10.09 -6.37 8.44
C MET A 194 -10.23 -5.97 6.97
N VAL A 195 -10.56 -4.70 6.73
CA VAL A 195 -10.48 -4.12 5.39
C VAL A 195 -9.02 -3.99 5.00
N GLN A 196 -8.64 -4.40 3.78
CA GLN A 196 -7.28 -4.30 3.27
C GLN A 196 -7.23 -3.38 2.05
N ILE A 197 -6.34 -2.40 2.09
CA ILE A 197 -6.09 -1.48 0.98
C ILE A 197 -4.66 -1.73 0.51
N VAL A 198 -4.52 -2.18 -0.75
CA VAL A 198 -3.27 -2.70 -1.31
C VAL A 198 -2.98 -2.14 -2.70
N GLY A 199 -1.71 -2.18 -3.11
CA GLY A 199 -1.19 -1.94 -4.45
C GLY A 199 -0.81 -3.24 -5.17
N HIS A 200 0.42 -3.32 -5.69
CA HIS A 200 1.15 -4.50 -6.18
C HIS A 200 0.54 -5.26 -7.37
N THR A 201 -0.75 -5.41 -7.44
CA THR A 201 -1.42 -6.16 -8.51
C THR A 201 -1.93 -5.18 -9.55
N HIS A 202 -1.10 -4.97 -10.61
CA HIS A 202 -1.37 -3.97 -11.62
C HIS A 202 -2.63 -4.25 -12.42
N ASN A 203 -3.49 -3.23 -12.54
CA ASN A 203 -4.72 -3.24 -13.33
C ASN A 203 -4.97 -1.87 -13.96
N GLN A 204 -5.82 -1.84 -14.99
CA GLN A 204 -6.22 -0.57 -15.62
C GLN A 204 -7.17 0.25 -14.74
N THR A 205 -8.02 -0.45 -13.98
CA THR A 205 -8.96 0.12 -13.01
C THR A 205 -8.78 -0.58 -11.68
N PRO A 206 -9.13 0.04 -10.55
CA PRO A 206 -9.09 -0.62 -9.25
C PRO A 206 -9.93 -1.89 -9.23
N ILE A 207 -9.51 -2.90 -8.48
CA ILE A 207 -10.31 -4.11 -8.23
C ILE A 207 -10.75 -4.10 -6.78
N CYS A 208 -12.01 -4.42 -6.53
CA CYS A 208 -12.58 -4.50 -5.20
C CYS A 208 -13.23 -5.87 -4.96
N TYR A 209 -13.13 -6.36 -3.74
CA TYR A 209 -13.78 -7.61 -3.32
C TYR A 209 -14.64 -7.36 -2.09
N ASP A 210 -15.83 -8.00 -2.05
CA ASP A 210 -16.70 -8.00 -0.89
C ASP A 210 -16.20 -8.94 0.24
N PHE A 211 -16.90 -8.97 1.36
CA PHE A 211 -16.55 -9.84 2.50
C PHE A 211 -16.74 -11.34 2.21
N ASN A 212 -17.40 -11.71 1.10
CA ASN A 212 -17.52 -13.09 0.64
C ASN A 212 -16.42 -13.46 -0.39
N GLY A 213 -15.59 -12.50 -0.80
CA GLY A 213 -14.52 -12.68 -1.77
C GLY A 213 -15.00 -12.56 -3.23
N HIS A 214 -16.21 -12.04 -3.47
CA HIS A 214 -16.68 -11.78 -4.82
C HIS A 214 -16.13 -10.45 -5.32
N GLU A 215 -15.64 -10.44 -6.56
CA GLU A 215 -15.21 -9.22 -7.22
C GLU A 215 -16.40 -8.30 -7.46
N MET A 216 -16.26 -7.04 -7.05
CA MET A 216 -17.25 -5.99 -7.27
C MET A 216 -16.94 -5.25 -8.59
N PRO A 217 -17.96 -4.82 -9.33
CA PRO A 217 -17.72 -4.12 -10.60
C PRO A 217 -17.03 -2.77 -10.37
N THR A 218 -15.90 -2.55 -11.05
CA THR A 218 -15.14 -1.30 -11.01
C THR A 218 -14.62 -0.90 -12.40
N GLN A 219 -15.09 -1.58 -13.45
CA GLN A 219 -14.55 -1.44 -14.80
C GLN A 219 -15.02 -0.18 -15.55
N ASP A 220 -16.00 0.52 -14.99
CA ASP A 220 -16.55 1.76 -15.53
C ASP A 220 -16.89 2.75 -14.41
N ASN A 221 -17.27 3.97 -14.79
CA ASN A 221 -17.64 5.01 -13.83
C ASN A 221 -18.85 4.61 -12.97
N ASP A 222 -19.79 3.84 -13.51
CA ASP A 222 -20.96 3.37 -12.77
C ASP A 222 -20.57 2.31 -11.74
N GLY A 223 -19.63 1.42 -12.07
CA GLY A 223 -19.08 0.44 -11.13
C GLY A 223 -18.29 1.08 -9.97
N ILE A 224 -17.44 2.05 -10.27
CA ILE A 224 -16.72 2.83 -9.24
C ILE A 224 -17.71 3.58 -8.35
N LYS A 225 -18.75 4.17 -8.93
CA LYS A 225 -19.81 4.84 -8.17
C LYS A 225 -20.52 3.87 -7.22
N LEU A 226 -20.85 2.68 -7.69
CA LEU A 226 -21.47 1.64 -6.85
C LEU A 226 -20.57 1.26 -5.67
N VAL A 227 -19.28 1.04 -5.91
CA VAL A 227 -18.31 0.75 -4.83
C VAL A 227 -18.22 1.91 -3.83
N ASN A 228 -18.22 3.16 -4.32
CA ASN A 228 -18.16 4.34 -3.46
C ASN A 228 -19.42 4.53 -2.62
N GLU A 229 -20.60 4.21 -3.17
CA GLU A 229 -21.88 4.25 -2.46
C GLU A 229 -22.01 3.14 -1.41
N HIS A 230 -21.32 2.00 -1.60
CA HIS A 230 -21.34 0.81 -0.75
C HIS A 230 -19.96 0.45 -0.19
N PHE A 231 -19.15 1.46 0.16
CA PHE A 231 -17.78 1.24 0.62
C PHE A 231 -17.66 0.36 1.88
N GLU A 232 -18.72 0.29 2.69
CA GLU A 232 -18.78 -0.56 3.88
C GLU A 232 -18.86 -2.06 3.54
N ASP A 233 -19.30 -2.39 2.33
CA ASP A 233 -19.39 -3.78 1.85
C ASP A 233 -18.07 -4.28 1.25
N VAL A 234 -17.09 -3.38 1.04
CA VAL A 234 -15.81 -3.73 0.41
C VAL A 234 -14.78 -4.15 1.46
N LYS A 235 -14.23 -5.33 1.27
CA LYS A 235 -13.19 -5.91 2.13
C LYS A 235 -11.77 -5.64 1.61
N ILE A 236 -11.56 -5.74 0.29
CA ILE A 236 -10.23 -5.56 -0.32
C ILE A 236 -10.33 -4.53 -1.43
N TYR A 237 -9.44 -3.54 -1.39
CA TYR A 237 -9.21 -2.58 -2.46
C TYR A 237 -7.82 -2.79 -3.05
N VAL A 238 -7.73 -3.07 -4.34
CA VAL A 238 -6.48 -3.20 -5.09
C VAL A 238 -6.29 -1.94 -5.92
N MET A 239 -5.32 -1.10 -5.54
CA MET A 239 -5.15 0.28 -6.03
C MET A 239 -3.93 0.48 -6.94
N ASP A 240 -3.25 -0.60 -7.37
CA ASP A 240 -2.17 -0.48 -8.36
C ASP A 240 -2.75 -0.24 -9.75
N THR A 241 -3.01 1.02 -10.05
CA THR A 241 -3.55 1.51 -11.32
C THR A 241 -2.63 2.56 -11.95
N MET A 242 -1.37 2.66 -11.44
CA MET A 242 -0.52 3.84 -11.62
C MET A 242 -1.29 5.11 -11.19
N PRO A 243 -0.83 6.33 -11.35
CA PRO A 243 -1.52 7.48 -10.76
C PRO A 243 -2.84 7.86 -11.46
N ASN A 244 -3.51 6.89 -12.15
CA ASN A 244 -4.78 7.13 -12.82
C ASN A 244 -5.97 7.14 -11.85
N TYR A 245 -5.88 6.34 -10.79
CA TYR A 245 -6.87 6.26 -9.73
C TYR A 245 -6.22 6.40 -8.37
N TYR A 246 -6.95 6.94 -7.43
CA TYR A 246 -6.54 7.12 -6.05
C TYR A 246 -7.76 6.99 -5.12
N MET A 247 -7.50 6.87 -3.83
CA MET A 247 -8.56 6.81 -2.83
C MET A 247 -8.52 8.06 -1.95
N ALA A 248 -9.68 8.66 -1.73
CA ALA A 248 -9.89 9.73 -0.76
C ALA A 248 -10.79 9.23 0.38
N GLU A 249 -10.35 9.44 1.60
CA GLU A 249 -11.11 9.11 2.82
C GLU A 249 -11.44 10.38 3.59
N GLU A 250 -12.67 10.45 4.11
CA GLU A 250 -13.09 11.48 5.05
C GLU A 250 -13.21 10.87 6.44
N LEU A 251 -12.55 11.47 7.42
CA LEU A 251 -12.56 11.04 8.81
C LEU A 251 -13.17 12.13 9.67
N ASP A 252 -13.96 11.75 10.68
CA ASP A 252 -14.51 12.66 11.67
C ASP A 252 -13.44 13.15 12.69
N GLU A 253 -13.88 13.88 13.70
CA GLU A 253 -13.02 14.43 14.77
C GLU A 253 -12.38 13.33 15.64
N ASN A 254 -12.98 12.14 15.71
CA ASN A 254 -12.48 10.96 16.40
C ASN A 254 -11.67 10.04 15.48
N ARG A 255 -11.34 10.49 14.27
CA ARG A 255 -10.64 9.74 13.23
C ARG A 255 -11.43 8.55 12.66
N LYS A 256 -12.75 8.48 12.93
CA LYS A 256 -13.61 7.44 12.39
C LYS A 256 -13.94 7.73 10.93
N LEU A 257 -13.88 6.71 10.08
CA LEU A 257 -14.20 6.79 8.67
C LEU A 257 -15.67 7.15 8.47
N VAL A 258 -15.91 8.23 7.75
CA VAL A 258 -17.23 8.72 7.34
C VAL A 258 -17.50 8.37 5.90
N LYS A 259 -16.47 8.44 5.05
CA LYS A 259 -16.58 8.19 3.62
C LYS A 259 -15.27 7.67 3.06
N ARG A 260 -15.36 6.80 2.07
CA ARG A 260 -14.25 6.30 1.27
C ARG A 260 -14.63 6.34 -0.20
N GLU A 261 -13.82 6.95 -1.03
CA GLU A 261 -14.09 7.10 -2.47
C GLU A 261 -12.86 6.76 -3.30
N ILE A 262 -13.07 5.94 -4.31
CA ILE A 262 -12.13 5.79 -5.43
C ILE A 262 -12.43 6.92 -6.42
N LYS A 263 -11.38 7.64 -6.81
CA LYS A 263 -11.46 8.76 -7.77
C LYS A 263 -10.49 8.55 -8.92
N SER A 264 -10.85 9.06 -10.10
CA SER A 264 -9.98 9.11 -11.26
C SER A 264 -9.33 10.48 -11.41
N LEU A 265 -8.04 10.48 -11.75
CA LEU A 265 -7.31 11.72 -12.07
C LEU A 265 -7.88 12.42 -13.32
N PHE A 266 -8.53 11.69 -14.22
CA PHE A 266 -9.01 12.18 -15.50
C PHE A 266 -10.49 12.57 -15.53
N ASN A 267 -11.25 12.34 -14.48
CA ASN A 267 -12.68 12.68 -14.39
C ASN A 267 -12.96 14.13 -13.98
N GLY A 268 -12.01 15.02 -14.12
CA GLY A 268 -12.09 16.44 -13.74
C GLY A 268 -11.82 17.43 -14.87
N GLU A 269 -11.82 16.98 -16.13
CA GLU A 269 -11.74 17.86 -17.32
C GLU A 269 -13.05 17.91 -18.08
#